data_1f6d4fb6cdda33cd6fa842220a29f150
#
_entry.id   1f6d4fb6cdda33cd6fa842220a29f150
#
_cell.length_a   1.000
_cell.length_b   1.000
_cell.length_c   1.000
_cell.angle_alpha   90.00
_cell.angle_beta   90.00
_cell.angle_gamma   90.00
#
_symmetry.space_group_name_H-M   'P 1'
#
loop_
_entity.id
_entity.type
_entity.pdbx_description
1 polymer ?
#
loop_
_entity_poly.entity_id
_entity_poly.type
_entity_poly.pdbx_seq_one_letter_code
_entity_poly.pdbx_strand_id
1 'polypeptide(L)'
;MDAGPAESSAASPNRPRGGVRRLVVAIGAAAAVTLVIAIGAASLQNGRDPGGRPSISPGANAPAPGRAAVAALLALQSRAVRTHDRAAFLAVVDPAQSAFLARQGELFDSLRRLPLTGWRQEADAGYPATAGPLGATLRLTLRYRLAGFDGSDVVSTRYLTFARHPGTGWLITGDGSAQGLRDDAEIWDGGPLTVVKGRYSLVIGNSTTASWLQEIARRLDQAVPIVAGTVGTHWARTAVALVPGDEQQVESLIGGGQSLREIAALATVTKDPGGAAHGQDRVIIAPDTFAKLNALGRHVVLTHELTHVATGGARDNRTPIWLIEGLADYVGYKGLKVSVRSAARELRTEVAAGRIPPALPDRDDFAGASGGLSQAYELAWLACRMVAERYGEDRLVKLYRAAGAQQGGASDPARQQEYALRTVLGLGTAAFTALWQDYLRKELA
;
A
#
# COMPACT_ATOMS: atom_id res chain seq x y z
N MET A 1 -90.55 20.83 -29.44
CA MET A 1 -90.43 19.60 -28.67
C MET A 1 -89.27 18.81 -29.30
N ASP A 2 -88.41 18.75 -28.61
CA ASP A 2 -87.48 17.72 -28.15
C ASP A 2 -86.04 17.82 -28.69
N ALA A 3 -85.21 17.98 -27.74
CA ALA A 3 -83.73 18.08 -27.88
C ALA A 3 -83.13 16.74 -28.05
N GLY A 4 -82.23 16.57 -28.99
CA GLY A 4 -81.29 15.46 -29.08
C GLY A 4 -79.89 15.86 -28.66
N PRO A 5 -79.21 15.00 -27.98
CA PRO A 5 -77.93 15.39 -27.33
C PRO A 5 -76.73 15.25 -28.31
N ALA A 6 -75.78 16.10 -28.05
CA ALA A 6 -74.49 16.24 -28.74
C ALA A 6 -73.58 15.00 -28.55
N GLU A 7 -73.03 14.46 -29.63
CA GLU A 7 -71.93 13.48 -29.61
C GLU A 7 -70.61 14.11 -29.23
N SER A 8 -70.05 13.68 -28.12
CA SER A 8 -68.70 14.00 -27.66
C SER A 8 -67.69 13.10 -28.40
N SER A 9 -66.90 13.70 -29.28
CA SER A 9 -65.76 13.05 -29.91
C SER A 9 -64.62 12.95 -28.87
N ALA A 10 -64.38 11.74 -28.41
CA ALA A 10 -63.22 11.40 -27.58
C ALA A 10 -61.94 11.39 -28.38
N ALA A 11 -61.09 12.35 -28.21
CA ALA A 11 -59.76 12.38 -28.69
C ALA A 11 -58.88 11.35 -27.92
N SER A 12 -58.31 10.37 -28.64
CA SER A 12 -57.35 9.40 -28.12
C SER A 12 -56.07 10.13 -27.65
N PRO A 13 -55.50 9.78 -26.52
CA PRO A 13 -54.24 10.37 -26.06
C PRO A 13 -53.07 9.79 -26.86
N ASN A 14 -52.35 10.69 -27.48
CA ASN A 14 -51.10 10.45 -28.20
C ASN A 14 -50.06 9.85 -27.25
N ARG A 15 -49.68 8.58 -27.40
CA ARG A 15 -48.57 7.94 -26.66
C ARG A 15 -47.28 8.57 -27.14
N PRO A 16 -46.44 9.14 -26.23
CA PRO A 16 -45.10 9.54 -26.60
C PRO A 16 -44.29 8.27 -26.93
N ARG A 17 -43.76 8.21 -28.12
CA ARG A 17 -42.74 7.26 -28.54
C ARG A 17 -41.57 7.36 -27.56
N GLY A 18 -41.35 6.32 -26.81
CA GLY A 18 -40.21 6.17 -25.92
C GLY A 18 -38.91 6.27 -26.73
N GLY A 19 -38.34 7.46 -26.74
CA GLY A 19 -36.96 7.65 -27.08
C GLY A 19 -36.16 6.90 -26.03
N VAL A 20 -35.48 5.84 -26.44
CA VAL A 20 -34.40 5.24 -25.67
C VAL A 20 -33.41 6.36 -25.38
N ARG A 21 -33.56 7.00 -24.21
CA ARG A 21 -32.48 7.78 -23.62
C ARG A 21 -31.35 6.79 -23.45
N ARG A 22 -30.42 6.76 -24.41
CA ARG A 22 -29.10 6.25 -24.22
C ARG A 22 -28.58 7.06 -23.03
N LEU A 23 -28.60 6.39 -21.87
CA LEU A 23 -27.85 6.80 -20.72
C LEU A 23 -26.38 6.75 -21.19
N VAL A 24 -25.92 7.89 -21.71
CA VAL A 24 -24.49 8.14 -21.80
C VAL A 24 -24.07 8.19 -20.34
N VAL A 25 -23.73 7.01 -19.82
CA VAL A 25 -22.92 6.92 -18.62
C VAL A 25 -21.66 7.67 -19.01
N ALA A 26 -21.61 8.92 -18.62
CA ALA A 26 -20.39 9.66 -18.62
C ALA A 26 -19.42 8.80 -17.82
N ILE A 27 -18.47 8.19 -18.53
CA ILE A 27 -17.30 7.56 -17.94
C ILE A 27 -16.46 8.74 -17.43
N GLY A 28 -16.97 9.38 -16.43
CA GLY A 28 -16.25 10.26 -15.53
C GLY A 28 -15.64 9.40 -14.45
N ALA A 29 -14.80 8.49 -14.85
CA ALA A 29 -13.87 7.87 -13.93
C ALA A 29 -12.52 8.56 -14.13
N ALA A 30 -12.49 9.83 -13.83
CA ALA A 30 -11.39 10.29 -13.03
C ALA A 30 -11.71 9.72 -11.64
N ALA A 31 -11.44 8.45 -11.40
CA ALA A 31 -11.00 8.08 -10.09
C ALA A 31 -9.78 8.98 -9.90
N ALA A 32 -9.92 10.01 -9.10
CA ALA A 32 -8.79 10.65 -8.49
C ALA A 32 -8.11 9.52 -7.71
N VAL A 33 -7.14 8.90 -8.35
CA VAL A 33 -6.25 7.94 -7.71
C VAL A 33 -5.29 8.82 -6.96
N THR A 34 -5.70 9.16 -5.76
CA THR A 34 -4.87 9.92 -4.85
C THR A 34 -3.88 8.94 -4.28
N LEU A 35 -2.72 8.94 -4.86
CA LEU A 35 -1.57 8.20 -4.36
C LEU A 35 -0.76 9.17 -3.52
N VAL A 36 -0.87 9.05 -2.22
CA VAL A 36 0.17 9.58 -1.33
C VAL A 36 1.22 8.49 -1.24
N ILE A 37 2.36 8.67 -1.90
CA ILE A 37 3.52 7.87 -1.55
C ILE A 37 3.82 8.17 -0.08
N ALA A 38 3.59 7.18 0.78
CA ALA A 38 4.31 7.09 2.02
C ALA A 38 5.77 6.84 1.64
N ILE A 39 6.47 7.91 1.23
CA ILE A 39 7.90 7.91 1.40
C ILE A 39 8.05 7.86 2.90
N GLY A 40 8.15 6.64 3.41
CA GLY A 40 8.65 6.39 4.74
C GLY A 40 10.09 6.88 4.79
N ALA A 41 10.26 8.20 4.73
CA ALA A 41 11.29 8.80 5.53
C ALA A 41 10.90 8.40 6.94
N ALA A 42 11.37 7.23 7.38
CA ALA A 42 11.63 7.00 8.77
C ALA A 42 12.56 8.15 9.14
N SER A 43 11.97 9.30 9.46
CA SER A 43 12.62 10.27 10.28
C SER A 43 13.03 9.46 11.49
N LEU A 44 14.31 9.21 11.58
CA LEU A 44 15.00 8.92 12.83
C LEU A 44 14.78 10.18 13.68
N GLN A 45 13.54 10.45 14.05
CA GLN A 45 13.26 11.18 15.25
C GLN A 45 13.72 10.24 16.35
N ASN A 46 14.96 10.45 16.77
CA ASN A 46 15.35 10.16 18.12
C ASN A 46 14.20 10.65 18.99
N GLY A 47 13.29 9.74 19.33
CA GLY A 47 12.24 9.96 20.29
C GLY A 47 12.90 10.32 21.63
N ARG A 48 13.17 11.60 21.80
CA ARG A 48 13.17 12.17 23.13
C ARG A 48 11.73 12.07 23.59
N ASP A 49 11.51 11.11 24.42
CA ASP A 49 10.30 10.90 25.20
C ASP A 49 9.96 12.19 25.96
N PRO A 50 8.92 12.96 25.59
CA PRO A 50 8.48 14.09 26.40
C PRO A 50 7.28 13.64 27.23
N GLY A 51 7.50 12.72 28.14
CA GLY A 51 6.42 12.28 29.00
C GLY A 51 6.97 11.56 30.20
N GLY A 52 6.88 12.23 31.37
CA GLY A 52 7.29 11.69 32.63
C GLY A 52 6.91 10.23 32.82
N ARG A 53 7.91 9.43 33.13
CA ARG A 53 7.74 8.07 33.63
C ARG A 53 6.69 8.08 34.73
N PRO A 54 5.55 7.38 34.61
CA PRO A 54 4.80 7.06 35.78
C PRO A 54 5.69 6.14 36.62
N SER A 55 6.12 6.64 37.75
CA SER A 55 6.75 5.85 38.79
C SER A 55 5.70 4.87 39.30
N ILE A 56 5.62 3.70 38.68
CA ILE A 56 4.87 2.58 39.24
C ILE A 56 5.80 1.95 40.25
N SER A 57 5.43 2.05 41.52
CA SER A 57 6.07 1.32 42.61
C SER A 57 6.16 -0.16 42.24
N PRO A 58 7.30 -0.82 42.51
CA PRO A 58 7.44 -2.23 42.16
C PRO A 58 6.59 -3.09 43.10
N GLY A 59 5.40 -3.47 42.63
CA GLY A 59 4.69 -4.61 43.17
C GLY A 59 5.43 -5.86 42.77
N ALA A 60 5.84 -6.62 43.76
CA ALA A 60 6.42 -7.97 43.77
C ALA A 60 7.13 -8.42 42.49
N ASN A 61 8.46 -8.48 42.55
CA ASN A 61 9.37 -9.04 41.55
C ASN A 61 8.98 -10.50 41.18
N ALA A 62 8.12 -10.69 40.17
CA ALA A 62 8.11 -11.94 39.48
C ALA A 62 9.46 -12.09 38.78
N PRO A 63 10.20 -13.19 39.00
CA PRO A 63 11.51 -13.34 38.36
C PRO A 63 11.33 -13.32 36.86
N ALA A 64 12.16 -12.52 36.15
CA ALA A 64 12.19 -12.52 34.70
C ALA A 64 12.58 -13.92 34.20
N PRO A 65 11.98 -14.42 33.10
CA PRO A 65 12.32 -15.72 32.57
C PRO A 65 13.78 -15.75 32.11
N GLY A 66 14.48 -16.86 32.43
CA GLY A 66 15.81 -17.05 31.87
C GLY A 66 15.75 -17.18 30.35
N ARG A 67 16.74 -16.61 29.64
CA ARG A 67 16.82 -16.59 28.17
C ARG A 67 16.60 -17.97 27.54
N ALA A 68 17.13 -19.03 28.13
CA ALA A 68 16.98 -20.39 27.62
C ALA A 68 15.51 -20.89 27.68
N ALA A 69 14.75 -20.53 28.71
CA ALA A 69 13.36 -20.88 28.83
C ALA A 69 12.49 -20.19 27.79
N VAL A 70 12.72 -18.89 27.59
CA VAL A 70 12.04 -18.11 26.53
C VAL A 70 12.36 -18.67 25.15
N ALA A 71 13.64 -18.89 24.85
CA ALA A 71 14.06 -19.45 23.56
C ALA A 71 13.43 -20.82 23.29
N ALA A 72 13.29 -21.68 24.32
CA ALA A 72 12.64 -22.97 24.17
C ALA A 72 11.16 -22.85 23.80
N LEU A 73 10.40 -21.96 24.48
CA LEU A 73 8.98 -21.72 24.18
C LEU A 73 8.78 -21.16 22.77
N LEU A 74 9.58 -20.16 22.39
CA LEU A 74 9.53 -19.55 21.07
C LEU A 74 9.94 -20.54 19.96
N ALA A 75 10.89 -21.42 20.22
CA ALA A 75 11.28 -22.49 19.31
C ALA A 75 10.15 -23.53 19.11
N LEU A 76 9.42 -23.87 20.17
CA LEU A 76 8.25 -24.75 20.08
C LEU A 76 7.14 -24.13 19.22
N GLN A 77 6.78 -22.85 19.47
CA GLN A 77 5.82 -22.13 18.62
C GLN A 77 6.29 -22.06 17.17
N SER A 78 7.55 -21.71 16.96
CA SER A 78 8.13 -21.61 15.59
C SER A 78 8.11 -22.94 14.85
N ARG A 79 8.36 -24.05 15.56
CA ARG A 79 8.23 -25.40 15.00
C ARG A 79 6.77 -25.71 14.67
N ALA A 80 5.85 -25.44 15.60
CA ALA A 80 4.43 -25.71 15.45
C ALA A 80 3.84 -24.99 14.22
N VAL A 81 4.24 -23.72 13.96
CA VAL A 81 3.84 -23.01 12.74
C VAL A 81 4.35 -23.74 11.49
N ARG A 82 5.62 -24.13 11.45
CA ARG A 82 6.19 -24.82 10.29
C ARG A 82 5.63 -26.22 10.05
N THR A 83 5.19 -26.93 11.09
CA THR A 83 4.60 -28.27 10.99
C THR A 83 3.08 -28.26 10.98
N HIS A 84 2.46 -27.09 10.99
CA HIS A 84 1.01 -26.89 11.05
C HIS A 84 0.35 -27.59 12.27
N ASP A 85 1.07 -27.68 13.40
CA ASP A 85 0.61 -28.30 14.63
C ASP A 85 -0.01 -27.27 15.58
N ARG A 86 -1.33 -27.13 15.51
CA ARG A 86 -2.10 -26.18 16.32
C ARG A 86 -2.01 -26.52 17.83
N ALA A 87 -2.04 -27.80 18.16
CA ALA A 87 -2.00 -28.21 19.58
C ALA A 87 -0.64 -27.85 20.19
N ALA A 88 0.46 -28.14 19.51
CA ALA A 88 1.79 -27.75 19.97
C ALA A 88 1.98 -26.23 20.05
N PHE A 89 1.38 -25.45 19.13
CA PHE A 89 1.43 -23.98 19.17
C PHE A 89 0.75 -23.42 20.42
N LEU A 90 -0.40 -23.96 20.79
CA LEU A 90 -1.18 -23.53 21.94
C LEU A 90 -0.69 -24.13 23.28
N ALA A 91 0.03 -25.23 23.25
CA ALA A 91 0.51 -25.91 24.48
C ALA A 91 1.49 -25.05 25.32
N VAL A 92 2.11 -24.04 24.71
CA VAL A 92 3.01 -23.11 25.43
C VAL A 92 2.31 -21.83 25.91
N VAL A 93 0.99 -21.72 25.67
CA VAL A 93 0.15 -20.58 26.11
C VAL A 93 -0.59 -20.98 27.38
N ASP A 94 -0.68 -20.08 28.34
CA ASP A 94 -1.38 -20.31 29.60
C ASP A 94 -2.89 -20.52 29.37
N PRO A 95 -3.45 -21.71 29.69
CA PRO A 95 -4.87 -21.98 29.50
C PRO A 95 -5.78 -21.12 30.39
N ALA A 96 -5.26 -20.57 31.49
CA ALA A 96 -6.01 -19.65 32.35
C ALA A 96 -6.29 -18.31 31.66
N GLN A 97 -5.53 -17.93 30.64
CA GLN A 97 -5.71 -16.71 29.84
C GLN A 97 -6.61 -16.98 28.62
N SER A 98 -7.86 -17.37 28.85
CA SER A 98 -8.78 -17.90 27.83
C SER A 98 -8.94 -16.98 26.61
N ALA A 99 -9.07 -15.67 26.80
CA ALA A 99 -9.19 -14.69 25.70
C ALA A 99 -7.89 -14.60 24.88
N PHE A 100 -6.72 -14.63 25.52
CA PHE A 100 -5.45 -14.63 24.83
C PHE A 100 -5.21 -15.94 24.09
N LEU A 101 -5.54 -17.07 24.72
CA LEU A 101 -5.47 -18.39 24.10
C LEU A 101 -6.33 -18.47 22.83
N ALA A 102 -7.55 -17.92 22.87
CA ALA A 102 -8.42 -17.85 21.69
C ALA A 102 -7.78 -17.03 20.55
N ARG A 103 -7.25 -15.83 20.85
CA ARG A 103 -6.52 -15.02 19.86
C ARG A 103 -5.30 -15.72 19.28
N GLN A 104 -4.54 -16.47 20.11
CA GLN A 104 -3.40 -17.28 19.63
C GLN A 104 -3.88 -18.42 18.70
N GLY A 105 -5.05 -18.97 18.94
CA GLY A 105 -5.69 -19.94 18.05
C GLY A 105 -6.05 -19.34 16.70
N GLU A 106 -6.65 -18.15 16.68
CA GLU A 106 -6.99 -17.40 15.45
C GLU A 106 -5.74 -17.01 14.67
N LEU A 107 -4.70 -16.54 15.37
CA LEU A 107 -3.40 -16.25 14.77
C LEU A 107 -2.84 -17.50 14.06
N PHE A 108 -2.81 -18.64 14.75
CA PHE A 108 -2.32 -19.88 14.16
C PHE A 108 -3.13 -20.29 12.92
N ASP A 109 -4.47 -20.18 12.99
CA ASP A 109 -5.36 -20.52 11.90
C ASP A 109 -5.19 -19.57 10.69
N SER A 110 -4.76 -18.33 10.92
CA SER A 110 -4.35 -17.37 9.86
C SER A 110 -2.98 -17.73 9.29
N LEU A 111 -1.97 -17.99 10.14
CA LEU A 111 -0.61 -18.30 9.70
C LEU A 111 -0.54 -19.58 8.85
N ARG A 112 -1.32 -20.62 9.17
CA ARG A 112 -1.35 -21.86 8.37
C ARG A 112 -1.88 -21.69 6.94
N ARG A 113 -2.56 -20.57 6.64
CA ARG A 113 -3.06 -20.24 5.30
C ARG A 113 -2.00 -19.55 4.44
N LEU A 114 -0.97 -18.99 5.07
CA LEU A 114 0.11 -18.29 4.38
C LEU A 114 1.16 -19.28 3.87
N PRO A 115 1.76 -19.05 2.71
CA PRO A 115 2.87 -19.85 2.19
C PRO A 115 4.17 -19.51 2.93
N LEU A 116 4.25 -19.77 4.23
CA LEU A 116 5.40 -19.44 5.06
C LEU A 116 6.55 -20.44 4.85
N THR A 117 7.74 -19.95 4.52
CA THR A 117 8.98 -20.76 4.51
C THR A 117 9.84 -20.55 5.75
N GLY A 118 9.59 -19.49 6.50
CA GLY A 118 10.27 -19.21 7.76
C GLY A 118 9.30 -18.55 8.71
N TRP A 119 9.37 -18.96 9.96
CA TRP A 119 8.72 -18.28 11.07
C TRP A 119 9.59 -18.53 12.28
N ARG A 120 10.15 -17.47 12.84
CA ARG A 120 10.93 -17.54 14.06
C ARG A 120 10.77 -16.28 14.86
N GLN A 121 10.80 -16.44 16.17
CA GLN A 121 10.73 -15.36 17.14
C GLN A 121 11.94 -15.47 18.07
N GLU A 122 12.57 -14.34 18.34
CA GLU A 122 13.75 -14.27 19.20
C GLU A 122 13.58 -13.09 20.16
N ALA A 123 13.94 -13.28 21.45
CA ALA A 123 13.91 -12.18 22.42
C ALA A 123 15.07 -11.22 22.16
N ASP A 124 14.78 -9.94 22.15
CA ASP A 124 15.76 -8.87 21.92
C ASP A 124 16.66 -8.70 23.15
N ALA A 125 17.93 -9.03 23.00
CA ALA A 125 18.89 -9.00 24.10
C ALA A 125 19.15 -7.60 24.70
N GLY A 126 18.93 -6.55 23.90
CA GLY A 126 19.14 -5.14 24.30
C GLY A 126 17.97 -4.50 25.03
N TYR A 127 16.82 -5.19 25.14
CA TYR A 127 15.64 -4.65 25.81
C TYR A 127 15.39 -5.39 27.13
N PRO A 128 15.32 -4.68 28.26
CA PRO A 128 14.98 -5.28 29.55
C PRO A 128 13.53 -5.74 29.54
N ALA A 129 13.25 -6.80 30.31
CA ALA A 129 11.89 -7.24 30.55
C ALA A 129 11.10 -6.17 31.30
N THR A 130 9.84 -5.94 30.88
CA THR A 130 8.92 -5.05 31.59
C THR A 130 8.03 -5.89 32.50
N ALA A 131 8.09 -5.66 33.80
CA ALA A 131 7.24 -6.35 34.78
C ALA A 131 5.79 -5.89 34.65
N GLY A 132 4.83 -6.82 34.79
CA GLY A 132 3.41 -6.53 34.75
C GLY A 132 2.58 -7.56 35.52
N PRO A 133 1.25 -7.38 35.60
CA PRO A 133 0.37 -8.23 36.40
C PRO A 133 0.31 -9.68 35.91
N LEU A 134 0.56 -9.92 34.64
CA LEU A 134 0.54 -11.25 34.04
C LEU A 134 1.93 -11.89 33.93
N GLY A 135 2.99 -11.23 34.39
CA GLY A 135 4.36 -11.70 34.31
C GLY A 135 5.34 -10.69 33.75
N ALA A 136 6.42 -11.14 33.13
CA ALA A 136 7.46 -10.30 32.52
C ALA A 136 7.24 -10.25 30.99
N THR A 137 7.04 -9.04 30.46
CA THR A 137 6.89 -8.79 29.02
C THR A 137 8.24 -8.55 28.38
N LEU A 138 8.51 -9.26 27.30
CA LEU A 138 9.73 -9.15 26.51
C LEU A 138 9.41 -8.61 25.12
N ARG A 139 10.29 -7.75 24.59
CA ARG A 139 10.32 -7.41 23.20
C ARG A 139 10.95 -8.56 22.41
N LEU A 140 10.31 -8.91 21.29
CA LEU A 140 10.74 -9.98 20.40
C LEU A 140 10.92 -9.44 18.99
N THR A 141 11.87 -9.97 18.29
CA THR A 141 12.01 -9.87 16.85
C THR A 141 11.34 -11.09 16.20
N LEU A 142 10.25 -10.87 15.47
CA LEU A 142 9.64 -11.84 14.60
C LEU A 142 10.29 -11.76 13.22
N ARG A 143 10.62 -12.90 12.62
CA ARG A 143 11.09 -13.01 11.24
C ARG A 143 10.26 -14.04 10.51
N TYR A 144 9.77 -13.68 9.32
CA TYR A 144 9.04 -14.60 8.46
C TYR A 144 9.30 -14.29 6.98
N ARG A 145 8.93 -15.24 6.09
CA ARG A 145 9.09 -15.10 4.65
C ARG A 145 7.96 -15.79 3.93
N LEU A 146 7.40 -15.12 2.91
CA LEU A 146 6.39 -15.68 2.02
C LEU A 146 7.08 -16.39 0.83
N ALA A 147 6.86 -17.71 0.74
CA ALA A 147 7.48 -18.57 -0.27
C ALA A 147 7.19 -18.12 -1.70
N GLY A 148 8.25 -17.88 -2.47
CA GLY A 148 8.16 -17.49 -3.88
C GLY A 148 7.80 -16.03 -4.12
N PHE A 149 7.68 -15.22 -3.05
CA PHE A 149 7.35 -13.81 -3.13
C PHE A 149 8.37 -12.91 -2.44
N ASP A 150 8.85 -13.31 -1.26
CA ASP A 150 9.83 -12.51 -0.52
C ASP A 150 11.26 -12.93 -0.84
N GLY A 151 12.12 -11.96 -1.13
CA GLY A 151 13.53 -12.18 -1.38
C GLY A 151 14.36 -12.36 -0.09
N SER A 152 13.89 -11.75 1.01
CA SER A 152 14.48 -11.84 2.35
C SER A 152 13.41 -11.96 3.41
N ASP A 153 13.80 -12.12 4.68
CA ASP A 153 12.85 -12.17 5.79
C ASP A 153 12.18 -10.79 5.97
N VAL A 154 10.89 -10.80 6.22
CA VAL A 154 10.18 -9.68 6.87
C VAL A 154 10.55 -9.70 8.34
N VAL A 155 10.84 -8.53 8.89
CA VAL A 155 11.21 -8.35 10.30
C VAL A 155 10.18 -7.47 10.98
N SER A 156 9.64 -7.94 12.09
CA SER A 156 8.54 -7.29 12.80
C SER A 156 8.78 -7.36 14.31
N THR A 157 8.40 -6.32 15.03
CA THR A 157 8.47 -6.27 16.49
C THR A 157 7.21 -6.90 17.10
N ARG A 158 7.40 -7.75 18.10
CA ARG A 158 6.32 -8.29 18.91
C ARG A 158 6.64 -8.20 20.39
N TYR A 159 5.60 -8.24 21.22
CA TYR A 159 5.73 -8.30 22.67
C TYR A 159 4.95 -9.49 23.20
N LEU A 160 5.60 -10.33 23.98
CA LEU A 160 4.94 -11.44 24.69
C LEU A 160 5.27 -11.39 26.17
N THR A 161 4.29 -11.72 26.99
CA THR A 161 4.40 -11.80 28.43
C THR A 161 4.56 -13.24 28.86
N PHE A 162 5.46 -13.50 29.78
CA PHE A 162 5.82 -14.82 30.27
C PHE A 162 5.67 -14.88 31.78
N ALA A 163 5.05 -15.96 32.30
CA ALA A 163 4.99 -16.24 33.73
C ALA A 163 5.39 -17.69 34.03
N ARG A 164 5.82 -17.89 35.25
CA ARG A 164 6.15 -19.21 35.74
C ARG A 164 4.96 -19.85 36.48
N HIS A 165 4.57 -21.02 36.05
CA HIS A 165 3.50 -21.78 36.67
C HIS A 165 4.05 -22.97 37.47
N PRO A 166 3.53 -23.21 38.67
CA PRO A 166 3.90 -24.40 39.47
C PRO A 166 3.59 -25.69 38.66
N GLY A 167 4.58 -26.56 38.55
CA GLY A 167 4.42 -27.85 37.87
C GLY A 167 4.59 -27.88 36.38
N THR A 168 4.29 -26.79 35.65
CA THR A 168 4.38 -26.71 34.17
C THR A 168 5.56 -25.86 33.66
N GLY A 169 6.19 -25.09 34.53
CA GLY A 169 7.30 -24.21 34.14
C GLY A 169 6.86 -22.86 33.58
N TRP A 170 7.56 -22.34 32.57
CA TRP A 170 7.22 -21.05 31.93
C TRP A 170 6.15 -21.22 30.86
N LEU A 171 5.17 -20.30 30.82
CA LEU A 171 4.13 -20.20 29.82
C LEU A 171 4.02 -18.78 29.30
N ILE A 172 3.45 -18.61 28.11
CA ILE A 172 3.10 -17.32 27.52
C ILE A 172 1.73 -16.93 28.04
N THR A 173 1.64 -15.81 28.75
CA THR A 173 0.42 -15.38 29.48
C THR A 173 -0.27 -14.19 28.84
N GLY A 174 0.34 -13.53 27.87
CA GLY A 174 -0.24 -12.35 27.23
C GLY A 174 0.67 -11.72 26.18
N ASP A 175 0.19 -10.62 25.64
CA ASP A 175 0.93 -9.68 24.81
C ASP A 175 1.41 -8.46 25.63
N GLY A 176 1.92 -7.43 24.95
CA GLY A 176 2.40 -6.21 25.60
C GLY A 176 1.32 -5.19 25.97
N SER A 177 0.05 -5.46 25.65
CA SER A 177 -1.04 -4.46 25.75
C SER A 177 -1.28 -3.95 27.17
N ALA A 178 -1.15 -4.84 28.18
CA ALA A 178 -1.30 -4.47 29.59
C ALA A 178 -0.22 -3.47 30.09
N GLN A 179 0.88 -3.34 29.38
CA GLN A 179 1.97 -2.39 29.62
C GLN A 179 1.99 -1.22 28.63
N GLY A 180 0.98 -1.10 27.78
CA GLY A 180 0.92 -0.07 26.73
C GLY A 180 1.90 -0.30 25.58
N LEU A 181 2.52 -1.48 25.50
CA LEU A 181 3.43 -1.87 24.41
C LEU A 181 2.61 -2.39 23.22
N ARG A 182 3.05 -2.05 22.02
CA ARG A 182 2.33 -2.42 20.79
C ARG A 182 3.24 -3.15 19.82
N ASP A 183 2.74 -4.25 19.29
CA ASP A 183 3.34 -4.96 18.17
C ASP A 183 3.37 -4.08 16.91
N ASP A 184 4.28 -4.35 16.00
CA ASP A 184 4.12 -3.88 14.63
C ASP A 184 2.88 -4.55 14.02
N ALA A 185 2.06 -3.75 13.32
CA ALA A 185 0.82 -4.24 12.75
C ALA A 185 1.09 -5.20 11.57
N GLU A 186 0.31 -6.27 11.53
CA GLU A 186 0.36 -7.29 10.48
C GLU A 186 -1.04 -7.59 9.94
N ILE A 187 -1.12 -8.11 8.73
CA ILE A 187 -2.42 -8.39 8.09
C ILE A 187 -3.30 -9.37 8.89
N TRP A 188 -2.68 -10.28 9.63
CA TRP A 188 -3.41 -11.25 10.47
C TRP A 188 -3.99 -10.66 11.75
N ASP A 189 -3.64 -9.44 12.12
CA ASP A 189 -4.20 -8.77 13.30
C ASP A 189 -5.64 -8.27 13.06
N GLY A 190 -6.05 -8.12 11.80
CA GLY A 190 -7.42 -7.75 11.40
C GLY A 190 -8.42 -8.90 11.34
N GLY A 191 -8.05 -10.10 11.79
CA GLY A 191 -8.93 -11.26 11.84
C GLY A 191 -8.59 -12.37 10.84
N PRO A 192 -9.52 -13.32 10.61
CA PRO A 192 -9.28 -14.48 9.76
C PRO A 192 -8.85 -14.11 8.34
N LEU A 193 -7.81 -14.78 7.85
CA LEU A 193 -7.28 -14.54 6.51
C LEU A 193 -7.92 -15.43 5.46
N THR A 194 -8.08 -14.87 4.27
CA THR A 194 -8.24 -15.61 3.01
C THR A 194 -7.04 -15.30 2.14
N VAL A 195 -6.50 -16.31 1.47
CA VAL A 195 -5.31 -16.18 0.63
C VAL A 195 -5.63 -16.67 -0.78
N VAL A 196 -5.34 -15.84 -1.77
CA VAL A 196 -5.46 -16.18 -3.19
C VAL A 196 -4.09 -16.08 -3.83
N LYS A 197 -3.63 -17.19 -4.39
CA LYS A 197 -2.39 -17.25 -5.16
C LYS A 197 -2.74 -17.22 -6.65
N GLY A 198 -2.32 -16.16 -7.35
CA GLY A 198 -2.36 -16.04 -8.79
C GLY A 198 -1.09 -16.62 -9.44
N ARG A 199 -0.91 -16.32 -10.72
CA ARG A 199 0.30 -16.72 -11.47
C ARG A 199 1.54 -15.98 -10.99
N TYR A 200 1.40 -14.68 -10.74
CA TYR A 200 2.47 -13.76 -10.33
C TYR A 200 2.16 -13.07 -9.01
N SER A 201 0.96 -13.27 -8.47
CA SER A 201 0.45 -12.53 -7.33
C SER A 201 0.13 -13.43 -6.14
N LEU A 202 0.28 -12.87 -4.94
CA LEU A 202 -0.25 -13.39 -3.69
C LEU A 202 -1.12 -12.31 -3.07
N VAL A 203 -2.41 -12.55 -2.94
CA VAL A 203 -3.36 -11.62 -2.35
C VAL A 203 -3.83 -12.19 -1.03
N ILE A 204 -3.60 -11.44 0.04
CA ILE A 204 -3.89 -11.81 1.41
C ILE A 204 -4.88 -10.80 1.96
N GLY A 205 -6.02 -11.25 2.46
CA GLY A 205 -7.01 -10.34 3.01
C GLY A 205 -7.85 -10.96 4.10
N ASN A 206 -8.53 -10.11 4.86
CA ASN A 206 -9.48 -10.53 5.86
C ASN A 206 -10.75 -11.06 5.22
N SER A 207 -11.50 -11.90 5.93
CA SER A 207 -12.71 -12.55 5.41
C SER A 207 -13.77 -11.58 4.89
N THR A 208 -13.84 -10.37 5.45
CA THR A 208 -14.75 -9.29 5.03
C THR A 208 -14.50 -8.78 3.61
N THR A 209 -13.28 -8.96 3.09
CA THR A 209 -12.86 -8.50 1.76
C THR A 209 -12.59 -9.65 0.79
N ALA A 210 -12.90 -10.88 1.16
CA ALA A 210 -12.59 -12.09 0.39
C ALA A 210 -13.13 -12.08 -1.05
N SER A 211 -14.29 -11.45 -1.29
CA SER A 211 -14.90 -11.34 -2.63
C SER A 211 -14.04 -10.61 -3.65
N TRP A 212 -13.11 -9.78 -3.18
CA TRP A 212 -12.27 -8.97 -4.06
C TRP A 212 -10.92 -9.61 -4.37
N LEU A 213 -10.47 -10.56 -3.53
CA LEU A 213 -9.12 -11.11 -3.62
C LEU A 213 -8.85 -11.75 -4.99
N GLN A 214 -9.82 -12.46 -5.53
CA GLN A 214 -9.67 -13.09 -6.85
C GLN A 214 -9.62 -12.06 -7.99
N GLU A 215 -10.40 -10.99 -7.91
CA GLU A 215 -10.36 -9.92 -8.90
C GLU A 215 -8.99 -9.21 -8.86
N ILE A 216 -8.51 -8.88 -7.66
CA ILE A 216 -7.21 -8.24 -7.45
C ILE A 216 -6.08 -9.13 -7.99
N ALA A 217 -6.10 -10.44 -7.67
CA ALA A 217 -5.09 -11.38 -8.16
C ALA A 217 -5.05 -11.43 -9.69
N ARG A 218 -6.21 -11.55 -10.35
CA ARG A 218 -6.27 -11.55 -11.83
C ARG A 218 -5.72 -10.26 -12.43
N ARG A 219 -6.02 -9.10 -11.83
CA ARG A 219 -5.55 -7.79 -12.31
C ARG A 219 -4.05 -7.63 -12.13
N LEU A 220 -3.51 -8.03 -10.98
CA LEU A 220 -2.07 -8.04 -10.75
C LEU A 220 -1.35 -8.98 -11.71
N ASP A 221 -1.91 -10.17 -11.97
CA ASP A 221 -1.36 -11.10 -12.94
C ASP A 221 -1.34 -10.54 -14.38
N GLN A 222 -2.30 -9.68 -14.73
CA GLN A 222 -2.34 -8.94 -15.99
C GLN A 222 -1.35 -7.76 -16.00
N ALA A 223 -1.16 -7.11 -14.86
CA ALA A 223 -0.27 -5.94 -14.72
C ALA A 223 1.22 -6.33 -14.79
N VAL A 224 1.63 -7.47 -14.21
CA VAL A 224 3.04 -7.89 -14.19
C VAL A 224 3.70 -7.88 -15.56
N PRO A 225 3.14 -8.48 -16.63
CA PRO A 225 3.76 -8.43 -17.96
C PRO A 225 3.76 -7.02 -18.57
N ILE A 226 2.76 -6.17 -18.29
CA ILE A 226 2.71 -4.78 -18.76
C ILE A 226 3.85 -3.98 -18.14
N VAL A 227 3.99 -4.06 -16.81
CA VAL A 227 5.06 -3.39 -16.07
C VAL A 227 6.43 -3.90 -16.52
N ALA A 228 6.63 -5.22 -16.57
CA ALA A 228 7.90 -5.81 -16.98
C ALA A 228 8.27 -5.47 -18.43
N GLY A 229 7.30 -5.36 -19.33
CA GLY A 229 7.48 -4.94 -20.71
C GLY A 229 7.87 -3.48 -20.86
N THR A 230 7.57 -2.64 -19.87
CA THR A 230 7.91 -1.21 -19.88
C THR A 230 9.21 -0.94 -19.11
N VAL A 231 9.27 -1.26 -17.82
CA VAL A 231 10.40 -0.90 -16.96
C VAL A 231 11.53 -1.95 -16.96
N GLY A 232 11.31 -3.09 -17.61
CA GLY A 232 12.26 -4.19 -17.69
C GLY A 232 12.06 -5.23 -16.60
N THR A 233 13.01 -6.17 -16.51
CA THR A 233 12.86 -7.41 -15.71
C THR A 233 13.78 -7.47 -14.48
N HIS A 234 14.40 -6.36 -14.08
CA HIS A 234 15.30 -6.28 -12.93
C HIS A 234 14.58 -6.17 -11.57
N TRP A 235 13.46 -6.85 -11.43
CA TRP A 235 12.68 -6.97 -10.21
C TRP A 235 12.08 -8.38 -10.10
N ALA A 236 11.46 -8.71 -8.98
CA ALA A 236 10.97 -10.06 -8.73
C ALA A 236 9.89 -10.54 -9.72
N ARG A 237 9.19 -9.64 -10.38
CA ARG A 237 8.03 -9.90 -11.26
C ARG A 237 6.92 -10.66 -10.55
N THR A 238 6.79 -10.38 -9.28
CA THR A 238 5.72 -10.89 -8.42
C THR A 238 5.12 -9.73 -7.61
N ALA A 239 3.91 -9.90 -7.14
CA ALA A 239 3.21 -8.91 -6.33
C ALA A 239 2.63 -9.57 -5.08
N VAL A 240 2.80 -8.93 -3.93
CA VAL A 240 2.08 -9.28 -2.70
C VAL A 240 1.14 -8.14 -2.38
N ALA A 241 -0.18 -8.41 -2.43
CA ALA A 241 -1.20 -7.44 -2.06
C ALA A 241 -1.83 -7.82 -0.72
N LEU A 242 -1.97 -6.84 0.16
CA LEU A 242 -2.66 -6.95 1.43
C LEU A 242 -4.00 -6.21 1.33
N VAL A 243 -5.09 -6.87 1.68
CA VAL A 243 -6.45 -6.34 1.62
C VAL A 243 -7.04 -6.35 3.04
N PRO A 244 -6.79 -5.31 3.83
CA PRO A 244 -7.31 -5.18 5.19
C PRO A 244 -8.83 -5.21 5.26
N GLY A 245 -9.37 -5.45 6.45
CA GLY A 245 -10.81 -5.49 6.68
C GLY A 245 -11.45 -4.10 6.69
N ASP A 246 -10.69 -3.09 7.13
CA ASP A 246 -11.16 -1.73 7.32
C ASP A 246 -10.01 -0.69 7.20
N GLU A 247 -10.39 0.59 7.24
CA GLU A 247 -9.47 1.73 7.14
C GLU A 247 -8.51 1.80 8.34
N GLN A 248 -8.95 1.43 9.54
CA GLN A 248 -8.11 1.46 10.74
C GLN A 248 -6.93 0.46 10.62
N GLN A 249 -7.20 -0.70 10.05
CA GLN A 249 -6.15 -1.69 9.78
C GLN A 249 -5.20 -1.21 8.66
N VAL A 250 -5.73 -0.53 7.62
CA VAL A 250 -4.88 0.12 6.60
C VAL A 250 -3.93 1.10 7.27
N GLU A 251 -4.44 2.04 8.09
CA GLU A 251 -3.63 3.01 8.82
C GLU A 251 -2.56 2.36 9.69
N SER A 252 -2.92 1.27 10.38
CA SER A 252 -1.98 0.53 11.22
C SER A 252 -0.84 -0.09 10.40
N LEU A 253 -1.15 -0.69 9.25
CA LEU A 253 -0.16 -1.33 8.35
C LEU A 253 0.81 -0.32 7.72
N ILE A 254 0.34 0.88 7.38
CA ILE A 254 1.19 1.93 6.80
C ILE A 254 1.94 2.77 7.83
N GLY A 255 1.64 2.62 9.12
CA GLY A 255 2.32 3.34 10.21
C GLY A 255 1.68 4.67 10.60
N GLY A 256 0.48 4.98 10.13
CA GLY A 256 -0.29 6.18 10.50
C GLY A 256 0.21 7.49 9.86
N GLY A 257 -0.51 8.58 10.15
CA GLY A 257 -0.08 9.94 9.76
C GLY A 257 -0.46 10.40 8.36
N GLN A 258 -1.18 9.58 7.58
CA GLN A 258 -1.66 9.93 6.25
C GLN A 258 -3.19 9.89 6.17
N SER A 259 -3.77 10.81 5.39
CA SER A 259 -5.19 10.77 5.08
C SER A 259 -5.45 9.69 4.03
N LEU A 260 -6.24 8.67 4.38
CA LEU A 260 -6.61 7.58 3.47
C LEU A 260 -7.86 7.87 2.63
N ARG A 261 -8.48 9.03 2.81
CA ARG A 261 -9.80 9.35 2.23
C ARG A 261 -9.87 9.22 0.71
N GLU A 262 -8.73 9.37 0.05
CA GLU A 262 -8.65 9.34 -1.40
C GLU A 262 -7.70 8.26 -1.93
N ILE A 263 -7.08 7.47 -1.04
CA ILE A 263 -6.14 6.40 -1.41
C ILE A 263 -6.93 5.10 -1.63
N ALA A 264 -6.81 4.54 -2.83
CA ALA A 264 -7.42 3.24 -3.15
C ALA A 264 -6.46 2.07 -2.98
N ALA A 265 -5.19 2.29 -3.27
CA ALA A 265 -4.10 1.35 -3.02
C ALA A 265 -2.79 2.12 -2.79
N LEU A 266 -1.80 1.45 -2.22
CA LEU A 266 -0.51 2.04 -1.89
C LEU A 266 0.60 0.99 -1.94
N ALA A 267 1.63 1.23 -2.75
CA ALA A 267 2.87 0.48 -2.66
C ALA A 267 3.68 0.93 -1.44
N THR A 268 4.04 -0.01 -0.60
CA THR A 268 4.80 0.22 0.63
C THR A 268 5.89 -0.82 0.80
N VAL A 269 6.73 -0.58 1.79
CA VAL A 269 7.82 -1.48 2.16
C VAL A 269 7.63 -1.91 3.61
N THR A 270 7.74 -3.21 3.87
CA THR A 270 7.67 -3.71 5.24
C THR A 270 8.76 -3.07 6.09
N LYS A 271 8.46 -2.84 7.37
CA LYS A 271 9.47 -2.33 8.31
C LYS A 271 10.65 -3.31 8.38
N ASP A 272 11.84 -2.76 8.49
CA ASP A 272 13.06 -3.52 8.71
C ASP A 272 14.00 -2.68 9.59
N PRO A 273 14.58 -3.24 10.66
CA PRO A 273 15.53 -2.52 11.51
C PRO A 273 16.78 -2.03 10.77
N GLY A 274 17.13 -2.67 9.64
CA GLY A 274 18.20 -2.24 8.73
C GLY A 274 17.81 -1.10 7.80
N GLY A 275 16.56 -0.62 7.88
CA GLY A 275 16.00 0.45 7.04
C GLY A 275 15.22 -0.07 5.84
N ALA A 276 14.50 0.84 5.17
CA ALA A 276 13.58 0.53 4.05
C ALA A 276 14.25 -0.21 2.88
N ALA A 277 15.57 -0.12 2.73
CA ALA A 277 16.31 -0.82 1.68
C ALA A 277 16.23 -2.36 1.79
N HIS A 278 15.98 -2.89 2.98
CA HIS A 278 15.93 -4.32 3.28
C HIS A 278 14.50 -4.87 3.41
N GLY A 279 13.48 -4.01 3.51
CA GLY A 279 12.09 -4.42 3.60
C GLY A 279 11.55 -5.05 2.31
N GLN A 280 10.43 -5.75 2.41
CA GLN A 280 9.75 -6.37 1.28
C GLN A 280 8.64 -5.48 0.75
N ASP A 281 8.48 -5.43 -0.56
CA ASP A 281 7.42 -4.65 -1.19
C ASP A 281 6.04 -5.26 -0.93
N ARG A 282 5.06 -4.40 -0.66
CA ARG A 282 3.65 -4.74 -0.49
C ARG A 282 2.78 -3.71 -1.20
N VAL A 283 1.66 -4.15 -1.75
CA VAL A 283 0.59 -3.27 -2.20
C VAL A 283 -0.55 -3.38 -1.20
N ILE A 284 -0.83 -2.31 -0.47
CA ILE A 284 -1.94 -2.27 0.48
C ILE A 284 -3.16 -1.70 -0.23
N ILE A 285 -4.29 -2.39 -0.17
CA ILE A 285 -5.55 -1.99 -0.78
C ILE A 285 -6.45 -1.38 0.30
N ALA A 286 -6.89 -0.15 0.11
CA ALA A 286 -7.89 0.48 0.97
C ALA A 286 -9.31 0.07 0.50
N PRO A 287 -10.02 -0.80 1.24
CA PRO A 287 -11.22 -1.47 0.73
C PRO A 287 -12.33 -0.51 0.33
N ASP A 288 -12.59 0.52 1.14
CA ASP A 288 -13.71 1.46 0.93
C ASP A 288 -13.50 2.35 -0.30
N THR A 289 -12.29 2.81 -0.52
CA THR A 289 -11.95 3.66 -1.67
C THR A 289 -11.81 2.81 -2.93
N PHE A 290 -11.19 1.64 -2.82
CA PHE A 290 -11.06 0.71 -3.95
C PHE A 290 -12.43 0.20 -4.44
N ALA A 291 -13.43 0.04 -3.54
CA ALA A 291 -14.79 -0.33 -3.91
C ALA A 291 -15.46 0.67 -4.85
N LYS A 292 -15.17 1.95 -4.68
CA LYS A 292 -15.74 3.05 -5.49
C LYS A 292 -15.18 3.08 -6.91
N LEU A 293 -14.06 2.43 -7.16
CA LEU A 293 -13.43 2.38 -8.48
C LEU A 293 -14.21 1.47 -9.42
N ASN A 294 -14.39 1.91 -10.66
CA ASN A 294 -14.84 1.05 -11.75
C ASN A 294 -13.72 0.09 -12.20
N ALA A 295 -14.04 -0.79 -13.14
CA ALA A 295 -13.10 -1.79 -13.64
C ALA A 295 -11.82 -1.18 -14.24
N LEU A 296 -11.92 -0.03 -14.90
CA LEU A 296 -10.78 0.72 -15.46
C LEU A 296 -9.91 1.29 -14.34
N GLY A 297 -10.52 1.99 -13.38
CA GLY A 297 -9.80 2.58 -12.25
C GLY A 297 -9.04 1.54 -11.44
N ARG A 298 -9.66 0.38 -11.16
CA ARG A 298 -8.99 -0.74 -10.48
C ARG A 298 -7.79 -1.27 -11.24
N HIS A 299 -7.88 -1.34 -12.58
CA HIS A 299 -6.75 -1.77 -13.41
C HIS A 299 -5.61 -0.74 -13.35
N VAL A 300 -5.93 0.54 -13.57
CA VAL A 300 -4.93 1.62 -13.55
C VAL A 300 -4.21 1.66 -12.20
N VAL A 301 -4.97 1.70 -11.09
CA VAL A 301 -4.41 1.75 -9.74
C VAL A 301 -3.46 0.59 -9.47
N LEU A 302 -3.90 -0.65 -9.71
CA LEU A 302 -3.05 -1.82 -9.40
C LEU A 302 -1.80 -1.89 -10.29
N THR A 303 -1.89 -1.43 -11.55
CA THR A 303 -0.74 -1.37 -12.46
C THR A 303 0.22 -0.26 -12.05
N HIS A 304 -0.31 0.88 -11.61
CA HIS A 304 0.43 2.00 -11.05
C HIS A 304 1.25 1.55 -9.82
N GLU A 305 0.56 0.96 -8.81
CA GLU A 305 1.24 0.48 -7.60
C GLU A 305 2.32 -0.56 -7.89
N LEU A 306 2.01 -1.47 -8.81
CA LEU A 306 2.98 -2.47 -9.23
C LEU A 306 4.18 -1.86 -9.95
N THR A 307 4.01 -0.70 -10.61
CA THR A 307 5.13 0.04 -11.21
C THR A 307 6.06 0.58 -10.13
N HIS A 308 5.52 1.09 -9.01
CA HIS A 308 6.34 1.49 -7.86
C HIS A 308 7.10 0.30 -7.25
N VAL A 309 6.46 -0.86 -7.13
CA VAL A 309 7.15 -2.10 -6.71
C VAL A 309 8.30 -2.42 -7.65
N ALA A 310 8.06 -2.37 -8.95
CA ALA A 310 9.05 -2.75 -9.98
C ALA A 310 10.22 -1.77 -10.09
N THR A 311 9.99 -0.50 -9.83
CA THR A 311 11.01 0.56 -9.93
C THR A 311 11.67 0.91 -8.60
N GLY A 312 11.14 0.39 -7.48
CA GLY A 312 11.55 0.80 -6.13
C GLY A 312 11.05 2.20 -5.76
N GLY A 313 9.99 2.70 -6.43
CA GLY A 313 9.45 4.05 -6.24
C GLY A 313 9.09 4.35 -4.80
N ALA A 314 8.57 3.37 -4.06
CA ALA A 314 8.24 3.51 -2.64
C ALA A 314 9.48 3.76 -1.73
N ARG A 315 10.69 3.54 -2.23
CA ARG A 315 11.96 3.78 -1.53
C ARG A 315 12.73 4.97 -2.10
N ASP A 316 12.26 5.52 -3.21
CA ASP A 316 12.98 6.53 -3.98
C ASP A 316 12.69 7.93 -3.44
N ASN A 317 13.72 8.57 -2.89
CA ASN A 317 13.67 9.96 -2.43
C ASN A 317 14.52 10.92 -3.29
N ARG A 318 15.06 10.45 -4.42
CA ARG A 318 15.98 11.20 -5.29
C ARG A 318 15.34 11.58 -6.61
N THR A 319 14.64 10.65 -7.23
CA THR A 319 13.91 10.91 -8.46
C THR A 319 12.86 12.00 -8.22
N PRO A 320 12.72 13.00 -9.10
CA PRO A 320 11.64 13.96 -9.02
C PRO A 320 10.28 13.27 -8.96
N ILE A 321 9.43 13.72 -8.05
CA ILE A 321 8.15 13.06 -7.77
C ILE A 321 7.26 12.95 -9.02
N TRP A 322 7.22 14.00 -9.85
CA TRP A 322 6.46 13.96 -11.10
C TRP A 322 6.88 12.81 -12.03
N LEU A 323 8.15 12.43 -11.99
CA LEU A 323 8.68 11.35 -12.83
C LEU A 323 8.38 9.97 -12.21
N ILE A 324 8.35 9.88 -10.88
CA ILE A 324 7.94 8.67 -10.15
C ILE A 324 6.46 8.38 -10.45
N GLU A 325 5.58 9.36 -10.20
CA GLU A 325 4.15 9.21 -10.36
C GLU A 325 3.73 9.16 -11.82
N GLY A 326 4.33 10.03 -12.62
CA GLY A 326 4.02 10.10 -14.06
C GLY A 326 4.41 8.83 -14.82
N LEU A 327 5.51 8.16 -14.45
CA LEU A 327 5.86 6.87 -15.02
C LEU A 327 4.87 5.79 -14.59
N ALA A 328 4.48 5.77 -13.32
CA ALA A 328 3.53 4.80 -12.78
C ALA A 328 2.15 4.95 -13.47
N ASP A 329 1.67 6.17 -13.64
CA ASP A 329 0.45 6.46 -14.40
C ASP A 329 0.60 6.13 -15.89
N TYR A 330 1.74 6.47 -16.50
CA TYR A 330 1.99 6.12 -17.89
C TYR A 330 1.85 4.61 -18.13
N VAL A 331 2.40 3.79 -17.25
CA VAL A 331 2.28 2.34 -17.31
C VAL A 331 0.86 1.89 -16.98
N GLY A 332 0.20 2.53 -16.00
CA GLY A 332 -1.17 2.25 -15.59
C GLY A 332 -2.19 2.44 -16.72
N TYR A 333 -2.00 3.48 -17.54
CA TYR A 333 -2.86 3.77 -18.70
C TYR A 333 -2.43 3.05 -19.97
N LYS A 334 -1.30 2.35 -19.98
CA LYS A 334 -0.73 1.74 -21.19
C LYS A 334 -1.67 0.70 -21.81
N GLY A 335 -1.92 0.84 -23.12
CA GLY A 335 -2.78 -0.08 -23.87
C GLY A 335 -4.29 0.10 -23.64
N LEU A 336 -4.69 1.03 -22.79
CA LEU A 336 -6.10 1.33 -22.54
C LEU A 336 -6.66 2.29 -23.59
N LYS A 337 -7.90 2.04 -24.02
CA LYS A 337 -8.63 2.91 -24.97
C LYS A 337 -9.30 4.07 -24.23
N VAL A 338 -8.51 4.94 -23.63
CA VAL A 338 -8.97 6.14 -22.91
C VAL A 338 -8.40 7.36 -23.61
N SER A 339 -9.25 8.34 -23.93
CA SER A 339 -8.75 9.58 -24.51
C SER A 339 -8.02 10.43 -23.45
N VAL A 340 -7.00 11.17 -23.88
CA VAL A 340 -6.26 12.09 -22.99
C VAL A 340 -7.22 13.07 -22.33
N ARG A 341 -8.13 13.66 -23.10
CA ARG A 341 -9.13 14.61 -22.59
C ARG A 341 -10.08 14.02 -21.55
N SER A 342 -10.29 12.70 -21.57
CA SER A 342 -11.12 12.00 -20.58
C SER A 342 -10.33 11.67 -19.33
N ALA A 343 -9.07 11.28 -19.48
CA ALA A 343 -8.20 10.94 -18.37
C ALA A 343 -7.67 12.18 -17.62
N ALA A 344 -7.43 13.30 -18.35
CA ALA A 344 -6.97 14.56 -17.77
C ALA A 344 -8.10 15.63 -17.79
N ARG A 345 -9.25 15.26 -17.23
CA ARG A 345 -10.45 16.11 -17.29
C ARG A 345 -10.32 17.40 -16.47
N GLU A 346 -9.69 17.31 -15.30
CA GLU A 346 -9.55 18.45 -14.39
C GLU A 346 -8.57 19.46 -14.97
N LEU A 347 -7.42 18.99 -15.42
CA LEU A 347 -6.41 19.81 -16.07
C LEU A 347 -6.93 20.44 -17.38
N ARG A 348 -7.76 19.71 -18.13
CA ARG A 348 -8.40 20.25 -19.35
C ARG A 348 -9.20 21.51 -19.06
N THR A 349 -9.90 21.56 -17.93
CA THR A 349 -10.67 22.73 -17.52
C THR A 349 -9.76 23.93 -17.26
N GLU A 350 -8.63 23.71 -16.62
CA GLU A 350 -7.62 24.75 -16.34
C GLU A 350 -6.95 25.26 -17.62
N VAL A 351 -6.53 24.34 -18.49
CA VAL A 351 -5.89 24.68 -19.77
C VAL A 351 -6.86 25.47 -20.72
N ALA A 352 -8.12 25.03 -20.77
CA ALA A 352 -9.16 25.74 -21.53
C ALA A 352 -9.41 27.18 -21.00
N ALA A 353 -9.20 27.40 -19.70
CA ALA A 353 -9.27 28.72 -19.08
C ALA A 353 -7.95 29.53 -19.20
N GLY A 354 -6.97 29.02 -19.94
CA GLY A 354 -5.67 29.68 -20.14
C GLY A 354 -4.69 29.50 -18.96
N ARG A 355 -5.04 28.74 -17.96
CA ARG A 355 -4.19 28.49 -16.80
C ARG A 355 -3.30 27.29 -17.04
N ILE A 356 -2.07 27.55 -17.44
CA ILE A 356 -1.05 26.52 -17.67
C ILE A 356 -0.01 26.61 -16.54
N PRO A 357 0.28 25.51 -15.85
CA PRO A 357 1.25 25.50 -14.76
C PRO A 357 2.63 25.96 -15.23
N PRO A 358 3.33 26.80 -14.44
CA PRO A 358 4.65 27.33 -14.82
C PRO A 358 5.77 26.29 -14.67
N ALA A 359 5.56 25.25 -13.90
CA ALA A 359 6.53 24.20 -13.58
C ALA A 359 5.87 22.81 -13.51
N LEU A 360 6.69 21.78 -13.58
CA LEU A 360 6.28 20.41 -13.29
C LEU A 360 5.89 20.29 -11.81
N PRO A 361 4.93 19.41 -11.46
CA PRO A 361 4.49 19.26 -10.08
C PRO A 361 5.61 18.74 -9.16
N ASP A 362 5.65 19.30 -7.97
CA ASP A 362 6.60 18.95 -6.90
C ASP A 362 5.93 18.13 -5.78
N ARG A 363 6.64 17.90 -4.67
CA ARG A 363 6.13 17.12 -3.54
C ARG A 363 4.95 17.74 -2.84
N ASP A 364 4.87 19.06 -2.80
CA ASP A 364 3.80 19.77 -2.11
C ASP A 364 2.50 19.64 -2.90
N ASP A 365 2.57 19.59 -4.25
CA ASP A 365 1.42 19.32 -5.12
C ASP A 365 0.84 17.93 -4.89
N PHE A 366 1.67 16.95 -4.54
CA PHE A 366 1.26 15.58 -4.21
C PHE A 366 0.90 15.37 -2.73
N ALA A 367 1.10 16.36 -1.86
CA ALA A 367 0.78 16.22 -0.44
C ALA A 367 -0.72 16.33 -0.10
N GLY A 368 -1.58 16.59 -1.09
CA GLY A 368 -3.04 16.61 -0.93
C GLY A 368 -3.60 17.80 -0.16
N ALA A 369 -2.76 18.68 0.39
CA ALA A 369 -3.19 19.80 1.21
C ALA A 369 -3.87 20.94 0.42
N SER A 370 -3.66 21.00 -0.89
CA SER A 370 -4.03 22.14 -1.76
C SER A 370 -5.23 21.89 -2.68
N GLY A 371 -5.87 20.72 -2.62
CA GLY A 371 -7.01 20.38 -3.49
C GLY A 371 -6.69 20.19 -4.99
N GLY A 372 -5.41 20.26 -5.37
CA GLY A 372 -4.92 20.08 -6.74
C GLY A 372 -4.30 18.71 -7.04
N LEU A 373 -4.50 17.72 -6.18
CA LEU A 373 -3.80 16.44 -6.24
C LEU A 373 -4.08 15.68 -7.54
N SER A 374 -5.33 15.58 -7.98
CA SER A 374 -5.67 14.95 -9.27
C SER A 374 -4.96 15.64 -10.44
N GLN A 375 -4.85 16.97 -10.40
CA GLN A 375 -4.14 17.73 -11.42
C GLN A 375 -2.64 17.44 -11.41
N ALA A 376 -2.01 17.28 -10.25
CA ALA A 376 -0.60 16.92 -10.14
C ALA A 376 -0.32 15.57 -10.83
N TYR A 377 -1.18 14.56 -10.63
CA TYR A 377 -1.10 13.27 -11.35
C TYR A 377 -1.30 13.43 -12.85
N GLU A 378 -2.33 14.16 -13.28
CA GLU A 378 -2.58 14.42 -14.71
C GLU A 378 -1.40 15.13 -15.39
N LEU A 379 -0.79 16.11 -14.71
CA LEU A 379 0.41 16.83 -15.17
C LEU A 379 1.63 15.93 -15.30
N ALA A 380 1.89 15.11 -14.28
CA ALA A 380 3.00 14.17 -14.24
C ALA A 380 2.86 13.08 -15.32
N TRP A 381 1.66 12.51 -15.44
CA TRP A 381 1.33 11.55 -16.48
C TRP A 381 1.57 12.10 -17.88
N LEU A 382 1.07 13.33 -18.16
CA LEU A 382 1.22 13.97 -19.48
C LEU A 382 2.67 14.32 -19.78
N ALA A 383 3.49 14.66 -18.77
CA ALA A 383 4.92 14.86 -18.96
C ALA A 383 5.62 13.55 -19.38
N CYS A 384 5.35 12.44 -18.70
CA CYS A 384 5.89 11.13 -19.06
C CYS A 384 5.37 10.65 -20.42
N ARG A 385 4.10 10.85 -20.72
CA ARG A 385 3.49 10.53 -22.00
C ARG A 385 4.13 11.32 -23.14
N MET A 386 4.35 12.62 -22.97
CA MET A 386 5.06 13.47 -23.95
C MET A 386 6.46 12.92 -24.25
N VAL A 387 7.21 12.50 -23.21
CA VAL A 387 8.54 11.90 -23.40
C VAL A 387 8.43 10.63 -24.22
N ALA A 388 7.51 9.74 -23.86
CA ALA A 388 7.32 8.47 -24.55
C ALA A 388 6.92 8.65 -26.03
N GLU A 389 6.00 9.56 -26.31
CA GLU A 389 5.53 9.85 -27.69
C GLU A 389 6.60 10.53 -28.55
N ARG A 390 7.37 11.45 -27.97
CA ARG A 390 8.34 12.24 -28.73
C ARG A 390 9.70 11.60 -28.87
N TYR A 391 10.14 10.88 -27.83
CA TYR A 391 11.50 10.32 -27.75
C TYR A 391 11.53 8.79 -27.67
N GLY A 392 10.38 8.16 -27.50
CA GLY A 392 10.21 6.73 -27.32
C GLY A 392 10.20 6.30 -25.85
N GLU A 393 9.52 5.21 -25.57
CA GLU A 393 9.37 4.63 -24.23
C GLU A 393 10.72 4.29 -23.58
N ASP A 394 11.65 3.77 -24.33
CA ASP A 394 13.01 3.47 -23.82
C ASP A 394 13.72 4.72 -23.26
N ARG A 395 13.48 5.88 -23.86
CA ARG A 395 14.04 7.14 -23.37
C ARG A 395 13.36 7.60 -22.09
N LEU A 396 12.05 7.38 -21.93
CA LEU A 396 11.35 7.64 -20.69
C LEU A 396 11.91 6.79 -19.54
N VAL A 397 12.12 5.49 -19.77
CA VAL A 397 12.67 4.58 -18.76
C VAL A 397 14.15 4.92 -18.45
N LYS A 398 14.92 5.33 -19.45
CA LYS A 398 16.30 5.82 -19.24
C LYS A 398 16.32 7.11 -18.44
N LEU A 399 15.38 8.02 -18.69
CA LEU A 399 15.24 9.27 -17.94
C LEU A 399 14.96 8.99 -16.46
N TYR A 400 14.01 8.10 -16.17
CA TYR A 400 13.70 7.67 -14.82
C TYR A 400 14.94 7.11 -14.09
N ARG A 401 15.64 6.19 -14.72
CA ARG A 401 16.87 5.57 -14.14
C ARG A 401 18.00 6.58 -13.94
N ALA A 402 18.18 7.50 -14.87
CA ALA A 402 19.20 8.55 -14.75
C ALA A 402 18.88 9.52 -13.61
N ALA A 403 17.60 9.85 -13.41
CA ALA A 403 17.16 10.70 -12.32
C ALA A 403 17.30 10.07 -10.94
N GLY A 404 17.11 8.75 -10.82
CA GLY A 404 17.33 7.99 -9.58
C GLY A 404 18.77 7.58 -9.32
N ALA A 405 19.66 7.70 -10.32
CA ALA A 405 21.05 7.28 -10.18
C ALA A 405 21.81 8.16 -9.18
N GLN A 406 22.69 7.52 -8.39
CA GLN A 406 23.51 8.24 -7.42
C GLN A 406 24.63 9.00 -8.14
N GLN A 407 24.52 10.34 -8.16
CA GLN A 407 25.56 11.24 -8.66
C GLN A 407 26.11 12.05 -7.49
N GLY A 408 27.34 11.77 -7.08
CA GLY A 408 28.15 12.65 -6.24
C GLY A 408 27.54 13.20 -4.93
N GLY A 409 26.82 12.40 -4.15
CA GLY A 409 26.43 12.74 -2.78
C GLY A 409 25.31 13.78 -2.61
N ALA A 410 24.73 14.32 -3.68
CA ALA A 410 23.64 15.29 -3.60
C ALA A 410 22.27 14.60 -3.77
N SER A 411 21.40 14.75 -2.76
CA SER A 411 20.02 14.29 -2.78
C SER A 411 19.03 15.39 -3.21
N ASP A 412 19.46 16.32 -4.07
CA ASP A 412 18.63 17.43 -4.57
C ASP A 412 17.87 16.97 -5.83
N PRO A 413 16.53 16.76 -5.75
CA PRO A 413 15.73 16.33 -6.91
C PRO A 413 15.78 17.26 -8.10
N ALA A 414 15.95 18.57 -7.90
CA ALA A 414 16.03 19.54 -8.98
C ALA A 414 17.34 19.37 -9.80
N ARG A 415 18.44 19.13 -9.13
CA ARG A 415 19.71 18.82 -9.79
C ARG A 415 19.67 17.48 -10.51
N GLN A 416 19.05 16.48 -9.92
CA GLN A 416 18.87 15.17 -10.55
C GLN A 416 18.00 15.29 -11.81
N GLN A 417 16.94 16.09 -11.76
CA GLN A 417 16.11 16.39 -12.92
C GLN A 417 16.92 17.03 -14.06
N GLU A 418 17.62 18.11 -13.77
CA GLU A 418 18.43 18.84 -14.75
C GLU A 418 19.49 17.92 -15.39
N TYR A 419 20.19 17.14 -14.57
CA TYR A 419 21.17 16.17 -15.04
C TYR A 419 20.54 15.11 -15.95
N ALA A 420 19.43 14.50 -15.53
CA ALA A 420 18.77 13.44 -16.27
C ALA A 420 18.20 13.95 -17.60
N LEU A 421 17.56 15.11 -17.59
CA LEU A 421 17.02 15.73 -18.80
C LEU A 421 18.12 16.05 -19.82
N ARG A 422 19.25 16.64 -19.38
CA ARG A 422 20.39 16.91 -20.27
C ARG A 422 21.02 15.66 -20.82
N THR A 423 21.25 14.67 -19.96
CA THR A 423 21.94 13.44 -20.34
C THR A 423 21.11 12.58 -21.29
N VAL A 424 19.80 12.47 -21.06
CA VAL A 424 18.95 11.52 -21.79
C VAL A 424 18.23 12.17 -22.96
N LEU A 425 17.76 13.43 -22.81
CA LEU A 425 16.97 14.12 -23.83
C LEU A 425 17.73 15.27 -24.51
N GLY A 426 18.90 15.66 -24.01
CA GLY A 426 19.65 16.80 -24.52
C GLY A 426 19.04 18.17 -24.16
N LEU A 427 18.13 18.21 -23.18
CA LEU A 427 17.37 19.41 -22.81
C LEU A 427 17.64 19.82 -21.36
N GLY A 428 17.73 21.12 -21.10
CA GLY A 428 17.63 21.62 -19.73
C GLY A 428 16.17 21.71 -19.25
N THR A 429 15.98 21.86 -17.93
CA THR A 429 14.65 21.91 -17.32
C THR A 429 13.74 22.97 -17.95
N ALA A 430 14.23 24.19 -18.22
CA ALA A 430 13.44 25.24 -18.82
C ALA A 430 12.92 24.89 -20.23
N ALA A 431 13.78 24.32 -21.08
CA ALA A 431 13.40 23.89 -22.43
C ALA A 431 12.41 22.70 -22.38
N PHE A 432 12.60 21.77 -21.45
CA PHE A 432 11.68 20.67 -21.23
C PHE A 432 10.30 21.18 -20.77
N THR A 433 10.27 22.10 -19.81
CA THR A 433 9.02 22.70 -19.30
C THR A 433 8.24 23.42 -20.42
N ALA A 434 8.94 24.17 -21.27
CA ALA A 434 8.29 24.84 -22.41
C ALA A 434 7.66 23.82 -23.40
N LEU A 435 8.37 22.74 -23.73
CA LEU A 435 7.85 21.67 -24.59
C LEU A 435 6.65 20.96 -23.97
N TRP A 436 6.69 20.72 -22.67
CA TRP A 436 5.58 20.12 -21.93
C TRP A 436 4.35 21.03 -21.90
N GLN A 437 4.53 22.33 -21.66
CA GLN A 437 3.43 23.31 -21.73
C GLN A 437 2.77 23.35 -23.10
N ASP A 438 3.56 23.31 -24.18
CA ASP A 438 3.05 23.25 -25.54
C ASP A 438 2.29 21.95 -25.82
N TYR A 439 2.78 20.83 -25.27
CA TYR A 439 2.09 19.54 -25.32
C TYR A 439 0.73 19.59 -24.61
N LEU A 440 0.67 20.19 -23.40
CA LEU A 440 -0.58 20.38 -22.67
C LEU A 440 -1.61 21.18 -23.50
N ARG A 441 -1.19 22.30 -24.11
CA ARG A 441 -2.07 23.11 -24.98
C ARG A 441 -2.61 22.27 -26.13
N LYS A 442 -1.76 21.51 -26.78
CA LYS A 442 -2.14 20.70 -27.95
C LYS A 442 -3.12 19.57 -27.59
N GLU A 443 -2.89 18.86 -26.51
CA GLU A 443 -3.66 17.65 -26.16
C GLU A 443 -4.99 17.98 -25.45
N LEU A 444 -5.07 19.14 -24.76
CA LEU A 444 -6.19 19.49 -23.88
C LEU A 444 -7.06 20.65 -24.39
N ALA A 445 -6.57 21.43 -25.33
CA ALA A 445 -7.36 22.53 -25.94
C ALA A 445 -8.57 22.04 -26.75
#